data_92d94a0ea8b69a226361ff5adb88355c
#
_entry.id   92d94a0ea8b69a226361ff5adb88355c
#
_cell.length_a   1.000
_cell.length_b   1.000
_cell.length_c   1.000
_cell.angle_alpha   90.00
_cell.angle_beta   90.00
_cell.angle_gamma   90.00
#
_symmetry.space_group_name_H-M   'P 1'
#
loop_
_entity.id
_entity.type
_entity.pdbx_description
1 polymer ?
#
loop_
_entity_poly.entity_id
_entity_poly.type
_entity_poly.pdbx_seq_one_letter_code
_entity_poly.pdbx_strand_id
1 'polypeptide(L)'
;MAARLHFSLGPRLAGLPLSRRGSVAPLRHGFGSAVVTAPPAEDEDFATAADLQFEPPLKVVKYPDPILRARNKRINTFDDNLRSLTDEMFDVMYKTDGIGLSAPQVGVNVQLMVFNPAGVKGEGEEIVLVNPVVYKMSKRLLVYEESCLSFPGIYANVVRPDNVKIDAQDVTGAKIKVKLSGLSARVFQHEFDHLQGILFFDRMSLDVLESVREGLKDLEKKYEESTGLAMLKILSPVLLEQVLAVFQNILLSFTLKIVY
;
A
#
# COMPACT_ATOMS: atom_id res chain seq x y z
N MET A 1 3.30 25.27 6.50
CA MET A 1 3.88 24.91 5.19
C MET A 1 3.26 23.58 4.80
N ALA A 2 2.40 23.59 3.80
CA ALA A 2 1.64 22.43 3.39
C ALA A 2 2.56 21.40 2.72
N ALA A 3 2.56 20.17 3.23
CA ALA A 3 3.24 19.05 2.59
C ALA A 3 2.35 18.53 1.45
N ARG A 4 2.36 19.22 0.31
CA ARG A 4 1.77 18.69 -0.91
C ARG A 4 2.52 17.42 -1.30
N LEU A 5 1.79 16.35 -1.58
CA LEU A 5 2.32 15.18 -2.27
C LEU A 5 2.90 15.63 -3.62
N HIS A 6 4.20 15.95 -3.65
CA HIS A 6 4.89 16.30 -4.87
C HIS A 6 5.27 15.02 -5.61
N PHE A 7 4.41 14.59 -6.54
CA PHE A 7 4.82 13.61 -7.55
C PHE A 7 5.65 14.34 -8.60
N SER A 8 6.97 14.34 -8.45
CA SER A 8 7.89 14.91 -9.44
C SER A 8 7.91 14.02 -10.69
N LEU A 9 7.52 14.56 -11.83
CA LEU A 9 7.76 13.97 -13.14
C LEU A 9 9.26 14.13 -13.46
N GLY A 10 10.03 13.07 -13.24
CA GLY A 10 11.44 13.03 -13.63
C GLY A 10 11.64 13.29 -15.13
N PRO A 11 12.78 13.87 -15.57
CA PRO A 11 13.01 14.26 -16.94
C PRO A 11 13.02 13.05 -17.89
N ARG A 12 12.37 13.22 -19.03
CA ARG A 12 12.41 12.27 -20.16
C ARG A 12 13.85 12.13 -20.64
N LEU A 13 14.45 10.96 -20.44
CA LEU A 13 15.70 10.60 -21.11
C LEU A 13 15.46 10.45 -22.60
N ALA A 14 16.06 11.35 -23.38
CA ALA A 14 16.14 11.30 -24.81
C ALA A 14 17.01 10.11 -25.24
N GLY A 15 16.60 9.47 -26.35
CA GLY A 15 17.12 8.21 -26.84
C GLY A 15 18.62 8.17 -27.15
N LEU A 16 19.19 7.01 -26.88
CA LEU A 16 20.46 6.55 -27.43
C LEU A 16 20.22 5.44 -28.45
N PRO A 17 21.03 5.36 -29.55
CA PRO A 17 20.74 4.50 -30.68
C PRO A 17 21.08 3.03 -30.43
N LEU A 18 20.26 2.17 -31.02
CA LEU A 18 20.41 0.71 -31.07
C LEU A 18 21.67 0.28 -31.85
N SER A 19 22.55 -0.47 -31.20
CA SER A 19 23.58 -1.28 -31.82
C SER A 19 23.08 -2.70 -32.07
N ARG A 20 23.34 -3.24 -33.26
CA ARG A 20 22.84 -4.52 -33.79
C ARG A 20 23.71 -5.71 -33.41
N ARG A 21 23.00 -6.86 -33.26
CA ARG A 21 23.33 -8.27 -33.53
C ARG A 21 24.12 -9.08 -32.51
N GLY A 22 23.43 -10.10 -32.04
CA GLY A 22 23.96 -11.38 -31.57
C GLY A 22 22.83 -12.38 -31.45
N SER A 23 22.69 -13.26 -32.47
CA SER A 23 21.70 -14.34 -32.54
C SER A 23 22.17 -15.48 -31.63
N VAL A 24 21.33 -15.83 -30.63
CA VAL A 24 21.48 -17.08 -29.87
C VAL A 24 20.11 -17.78 -29.85
N ALA A 25 20.11 -19.06 -30.24
CA ALA A 25 18.95 -19.92 -30.40
C ALA A 25 18.21 -20.15 -29.07
N PRO A 26 16.87 -20.35 -29.07
CA PRO A 26 16.11 -20.54 -27.85
C PRO A 26 16.17 -22.01 -27.38
N LEU A 27 16.66 -22.20 -26.16
CA LEU A 27 16.43 -23.43 -25.39
C LEU A 27 14.97 -23.45 -24.94
N ARG A 28 14.19 -24.38 -25.50
CA ARG A 28 12.82 -24.69 -25.05
C ARG A 28 12.91 -25.39 -23.68
N HIS A 29 12.62 -24.66 -22.62
CA HIS A 29 12.18 -25.23 -21.36
C HIS A 29 10.65 -25.05 -21.27
N GLY A 30 9.94 -26.15 -21.32
CA GLY A 30 8.50 -26.19 -21.09
C GLY A 30 8.19 -25.85 -19.62
N PHE A 31 7.72 -24.63 -19.38
CA PHE A 31 7.07 -24.31 -18.12
C PHE A 31 5.63 -24.78 -18.17
N GLY A 32 5.36 -25.87 -17.46
CA GLY A 32 4.01 -26.29 -17.15
C GLY A 32 3.26 -25.11 -16.50
N SER A 33 2.07 -24.82 -17.05
CA SER A 33 1.14 -23.85 -16.48
C SER A 33 0.67 -24.41 -15.13
N ALA A 34 1.33 -23.99 -14.04
CA ALA A 34 0.80 -24.24 -12.71
C ALA A 34 -0.48 -23.38 -12.58
N VAL A 35 -1.63 -24.05 -12.58
CA VAL A 35 -2.88 -23.48 -12.11
C VAL A 35 -2.65 -23.21 -10.63
N VAL A 36 -2.38 -21.96 -10.30
CA VAL A 36 -2.42 -21.50 -8.91
C VAL A 36 -3.89 -21.55 -8.51
N THR A 37 -4.30 -22.66 -7.90
CA THR A 37 -5.56 -22.73 -7.18
C THR A 37 -5.45 -21.72 -6.04
N ALA A 38 -6.35 -20.76 -6.00
CA ALA A 38 -6.49 -19.86 -4.86
C ALA A 38 -6.57 -20.72 -3.59
N PRO A 39 -5.90 -20.32 -2.49
CA PRO A 39 -6.05 -21.01 -1.22
C PRO A 39 -7.55 -21.05 -0.86
N PRO A 40 -8.01 -22.12 -0.15
CA PRO A 40 -9.38 -22.18 0.31
C PRO A 40 -9.71 -20.88 1.04
N ALA A 41 -10.92 -20.36 0.79
CA ALA A 41 -11.40 -19.15 1.45
C ALA A 41 -11.24 -19.33 2.97
N GLU A 42 -10.22 -18.70 3.54
CA GLU A 42 -10.17 -18.48 4.99
C GLU A 42 -11.46 -17.72 5.32
N ASP A 43 -12.12 -18.04 6.44
CA ASP A 43 -13.36 -17.40 6.87
C ASP A 43 -13.26 -15.89 6.66
N GLU A 44 -14.01 -15.36 5.69
CA GLU A 44 -13.99 -13.92 5.39
C GLU A 44 -14.50 -13.20 6.64
N ASP A 45 -13.61 -12.45 7.30
CA ASP A 45 -13.95 -11.66 8.48
C ASP A 45 -14.71 -10.41 8.02
N PHE A 46 -16.02 -10.41 8.25
CA PHE A 46 -16.88 -9.28 7.92
C PHE A 46 -16.94 -8.28 9.06
N ALA A 47 -16.94 -7.01 8.69
CA ALA A 47 -17.15 -5.92 9.63
C ALA A 47 -18.56 -5.96 10.22
N THR A 48 -18.62 -5.84 11.54
CA THR A 48 -19.88 -5.63 12.28
C THR A 48 -20.26 -4.15 12.30
N ALA A 49 -21.46 -3.81 12.74
CA ALA A 49 -21.85 -2.42 12.93
C ALA A 49 -20.92 -1.67 13.93
N ALA A 50 -20.35 -2.40 14.90
CA ALA A 50 -19.40 -1.84 15.85
C ALA A 50 -18.05 -1.48 15.20
N ASP A 51 -17.60 -2.24 14.20
CA ASP A 51 -16.35 -1.97 13.46
C ASP A 51 -16.43 -0.69 12.62
N LEU A 52 -17.64 -0.24 12.28
CA LEU A 52 -17.90 0.99 11.50
C LEU A 52 -18.21 2.20 12.40
N GLN A 53 -18.22 2.02 13.73
CA GLN A 53 -18.43 3.15 14.64
C GLN A 53 -17.16 4.01 14.70
N PHE A 54 -17.34 5.31 14.68
CA PHE A 54 -16.26 6.27 14.84
C PHE A 54 -16.76 7.54 15.54
N GLU A 55 -15.86 8.30 16.10
CA GLU A 55 -16.16 9.59 16.72
C GLU A 55 -15.48 10.72 15.94
N PRO A 56 -16.27 11.66 15.37
CA PRO A 56 -15.69 12.81 14.71
C PRO A 56 -15.11 13.83 15.71
N PRO A 57 -14.07 14.63 15.34
CA PRO A 57 -13.38 14.53 14.05
C PRO A 57 -12.37 13.38 14.05
N LEU A 58 -12.36 12.61 12.96
CA LEU A 58 -11.33 11.59 12.73
C LEU A 58 -9.94 12.23 12.69
N LYS A 59 -8.92 11.45 13.05
CA LYS A 59 -7.50 11.86 13.02
C LYS A 59 -6.66 10.82 12.31
N VAL A 60 -5.66 11.28 11.57
CA VAL A 60 -4.73 10.36 10.92
C VAL A 60 -3.86 9.67 11.97
N VAL A 61 -3.97 8.35 12.02
CA VAL A 61 -3.13 7.46 12.82
C VAL A 61 -1.72 7.46 12.25
N LYS A 62 -0.72 7.55 13.12
CA LYS A 62 0.69 7.63 12.72
C LYS A 62 1.40 6.30 12.96
N TYR A 63 2.33 5.99 12.07
CA TYR A 63 3.29 4.90 12.29
C TYR A 63 4.04 5.14 13.62
N PRO A 64 4.24 4.10 14.41
CA PRO A 64 4.04 2.67 14.16
C PRO A 64 2.78 2.07 14.80
N ASP A 65 1.68 2.79 14.88
CA ASP A 65 0.45 2.24 15.46
C ASP A 65 0.10 0.88 14.83
N PRO A 66 -0.16 -0.16 15.64
CA PRO A 66 -0.40 -1.52 15.17
C PRO A 66 -1.63 -1.66 14.25
N ILE A 67 -2.61 -0.75 14.31
CA ILE A 67 -3.77 -0.80 13.42
C ILE A 67 -3.37 -0.67 11.94
N LEU A 68 -2.26 0.01 11.63
CA LEU A 68 -1.75 0.15 10.27
C LEU A 68 -1.22 -1.17 9.69
N ARG A 69 -0.99 -2.18 10.54
CA ARG A 69 -0.58 -3.53 10.16
C ARG A 69 -1.72 -4.55 10.25
N ALA A 70 -2.90 -4.14 10.70
CA ALA A 70 -4.03 -5.03 10.83
C ALA A 70 -4.54 -5.51 9.45
N ARG A 71 -5.02 -6.76 9.39
CA ARG A 71 -5.82 -7.23 8.25
C ARG A 71 -7.20 -6.60 8.36
N ASN A 72 -7.62 -5.90 7.31
CA ASN A 72 -8.88 -5.18 7.35
C ASN A 72 -10.06 -6.08 7.00
N LYS A 73 -11.17 -5.90 7.72
CA LYS A 73 -12.42 -6.63 7.55
C LYS A 73 -13.16 -6.17 6.31
N ARG A 74 -13.85 -7.10 5.65
CA ARG A 74 -14.74 -6.76 4.53
C ARG A 74 -16.04 -6.14 5.03
N ILE A 75 -16.54 -5.16 4.31
CA ILE A 75 -17.83 -4.50 4.60
C ILE A 75 -18.95 -5.25 3.88
N ASN A 76 -20.00 -5.60 4.60
CA ASN A 76 -21.23 -6.19 4.06
C ASN A 76 -22.50 -5.36 4.35
N THR A 77 -22.37 -4.28 5.13
CA THR A 77 -23.46 -3.36 5.49
C THR A 77 -23.20 -2.01 4.83
N PHE A 78 -24.14 -1.53 4.01
CA PHE A 78 -24.04 -0.31 3.23
C PHE A 78 -25.15 0.65 3.67
N ASP A 79 -24.91 1.35 4.77
CA ASP A 79 -25.87 2.21 5.46
C ASP A 79 -25.37 3.67 5.54
N ASP A 80 -26.13 4.51 6.23
CA ASP A 80 -25.77 5.92 6.41
C ASP A 80 -24.52 6.11 7.29
N ASN A 81 -24.19 5.15 8.15
CA ASN A 81 -22.98 5.19 8.96
C ASN A 81 -21.73 5.02 8.07
N LEU A 82 -21.77 4.10 7.08
CA LEU A 82 -20.70 3.97 6.09
C LEU A 82 -20.55 5.25 5.25
N ARG A 83 -21.67 5.92 4.87
CA ARG A 83 -21.63 7.20 4.16
C ARG A 83 -20.98 8.28 4.99
N SER A 84 -21.40 8.41 6.25
CA SER A 84 -20.84 9.37 7.20
C SER A 84 -19.35 9.17 7.43
N LEU A 85 -18.89 7.91 7.54
CA LEU A 85 -17.47 7.57 7.63
C LEU A 85 -16.71 8.02 6.38
N THR A 86 -17.28 7.77 5.20
CA THR A 86 -16.68 8.16 3.92
C THR A 86 -16.52 9.67 3.81
N ASP A 87 -17.55 10.44 4.18
CA ASP A 87 -17.53 11.91 4.15
C ASP A 87 -16.47 12.46 5.11
N GLU A 88 -16.40 11.93 6.32
CA GLU A 88 -15.41 12.34 7.31
C GLU A 88 -13.98 11.97 6.88
N MET A 89 -13.79 10.83 6.21
CA MET A 89 -12.49 10.46 5.63
C MET A 89 -12.05 11.46 4.55
N PHE A 90 -12.92 11.91 3.66
CA PHE A 90 -12.60 12.96 2.70
C PHE A 90 -12.24 14.28 3.40
N ASP A 91 -13.00 14.66 4.42
CA ASP A 91 -12.73 15.89 5.17
C ASP A 91 -11.35 15.84 5.86
N VAL A 92 -10.98 14.71 6.47
CA VAL A 92 -9.64 14.51 7.05
C VAL A 92 -8.57 14.53 5.99
N MET A 93 -8.79 13.82 4.87
CA MET A 93 -7.85 13.76 3.75
C MET A 93 -7.51 15.18 3.25
N TYR A 94 -8.51 16.02 2.97
CA TYR A 94 -8.29 17.37 2.50
C TYR A 94 -7.67 18.30 3.56
N LYS A 95 -8.09 18.19 4.84
CA LYS A 95 -7.51 18.96 5.94
C LYS A 95 -6.02 18.65 6.18
N THR A 96 -5.57 17.49 5.74
CA THR A 96 -4.17 17.06 5.88
C THR A 96 -3.38 17.14 4.57
N ASP A 97 -3.90 17.84 3.56
CA ASP A 97 -3.31 18.00 2.22
C ASP A 97 -3.04 16.65 1.51
N GLY A 98 -3.87 15.64 1.80
CA GLY A 98 -3.79 14.30 1.20
C GLY A 98 -4.55 14.21 -0.12
N ILE A 99 -4.18 13.20 -0.92
CA ILE A 99 -4.88 12.83 -2.17
C ILE A 99 -5.48 11.44 -2.10
N GLY A 100 -5.20 10.68 -1.05
CA GLY A 100 -5.74 9.37 -0.72
C GLY A 100 -5.74 9.13 0.78
N LEU A 101 -6.67 8.29 1.25
CA LEU A 101 -6.79 7.88 2.64
C LEU A 101 -7.55 6.57 2.74
N SER A 102 -7.01 5.61 3.47
CA SER A 102 -7.64 4.33 3.78
C SER A 102 -8.16 4.28 5.21
N ALA A 103 -9.20 3.50 5.47
CA ALA A 103 -9.87 3.43 6.76
C ALA A 103 -8.93 3.07 7.95
N PRO A 104 -7.95 2.14 7.83
CA PRO A 104 -7.00 1.88 8.92
C PRO A 104 -6.17 3.10 9.30
N GLN A 105 -5.93 4.03 8.38
CA GLN A 105 -5.22 5.27 8.68
C GLN A 105 -6.03 6.26 9.53
N VAL A 106 -7.30 6.02 9.73
CA VAL A 106 -8.15 6.78 10.66
C VAL A 106 -8.68 5.93 11.82
N GLY A 107 -8.07 4.77 12.04
CA GLY A 107 -8.38 3.91 13.18
C GLY A 107 -9.56 2.95 12.96
N VAL A 108 -10.09 2.84 11.74
CA VAL A 108 -11.22 1.97 11.40
C VAL A 108 -10.72 0.76 10.58
N ASN A 109 -10.81 -0.44 11.14
CA ASN A 109 -10.22 -1.65 10.56
C ASN A 109 -11.11 -2.31 9.50
N VAL A 110 -11.42 -1.59 8.40
CA VAL A 110 -12.28 -2.09 7.32
C VAL A 110 -11.72 -1.82 5.94
N GLN A 111 -12.14 -2.59 4.94
CA GLN A 111 -11.71 -2.45 3.55
C GLN A 111 -12.46 -1.31 2.85
N LEU A 112 -12.11 -0.08 3.21
CA LEU A 112 -12.59 1.16 2.64
C LEU A 112 -11.42 2.10 2.35
N MET A 113 -11.46 2.76 1.20
CA MET A 113 -10.55 3.84 0.84
C MET A 113 -11.28 4.95 0.09
N VAL A 114 -10.75 6.15 0.23
CA VAL A 114 -11.16 7.34 -0.50
C VAL A 114 -9.95 7.99 -1.15
N PHE A 115 -10.10 8.56 -2.33
CA PHE A 115 -9.03 9.36 -2.93
C PHE A 115 -9.58 10.33 -3.98
N ASN A 116 -8.86 11.43 -4.16
CA ASN A 116 -9.05 12.40 -5.22
C ASN A 116 -7.68 12.89 -5.70
N PRO A 117 -7.23 12.49 -6.90
CA PRO A 117 -5.91 12.87 -7.40
C PRO A 117 -5.70 14.37 -7.60
N ALA A 118 -6.77 15.17 -7.67
CA ALA A 118 -6.69 16.63 -7.73
C ALA A 118 -6.23 17.24 -6.39
N GLY A 119 -6.48 16.56 -5.27
CA GLY A 119 -6.07 17.00 -3.93
C GLY A 119 -6.81 18.23 -3.40
N VAL A 120 -7.86 18.67 -4.10
CA VAL A 120 -8.63 19.86 -3.75
C VAL A 120 -10.11 19.53 -3.73
N LYS A 121 -10.78 19.83 -2.63
CA LYS A 121 -12.23 19.63 -2.49
C LYS A 121 -12.99 20.44 -3.53
N GLY A 122 -13.87 19.77 -4.27
CA GLY A 122 -14.65 20.38 -5.36
C GLY A 122 -13.96 20.42 -6.72
N GLU A 123 -12.69 19.95 -6.80
CA GLU A 123 -11.97 19.75 -8.06
C GLU A 123 -11.73 18.25 -8.28
N GLY A 124 -11.68 17.82 -9.56
CA GLY A 124 -11.43 16.43 -9.91
C GLY A 124 -12.60 15.51 -9.58
N GLU A 125 -12.31 14.24 -9.32
CA GLU A 125 -13.29 13.21 -9.01
C GLU A 125 -12.97 12.56 -7.65
N GLU A 126 -13.93 12.61 -6.74
CA GLU A 126 -13.89 11.88 -5.47
C GLU A 126 -14.24 10.41 -5.71
N ILE A 127 -13.30 9.52 -5.41
CA ILE A 127 -13.45 8.08 -5.64
C ILE A 127 -13.53 7.37 -4.30
N VAL A 128 -14.57 6.56 -4.13
CA VAL A 128 -14.79 5.68 -2.98
C VAL A 128 -14.73 4.25 -3.45
N LEU A 129 -13.88 3.43 -2.82
CA LEU A 129 -13.80 2.00 -3.11
C LEU A 129 -13.98 1.20 -1.82
N VAL A 130 -15.01 0.35 -1.81
CA VAL A 130 -15.31 -0.60 -0.73
C VAL A 130 -14.95 -2.00 -1.21
N ASN A 131 -14.28 -2.79 -0.37
CA ASN A 131 -13.86 -4.17 -0.66
C ASN A 131 -13.11 -4.32 -1.99
N PRO A 132 -12.12 -3.47 -2.30
CA PRO A 132 -11.45 -3.53 -3.59
C PRO A 132 -10.63 -4.81 -3.75
N VAL A 133 -10.67 -5.37 -4.97
CA VAL A 133 -9.90 -6.54 -5.38
C VAL A 133 -9.20 -6.24 -6.70
N VAL A 134 -7.89 -6.38 -6.73
CA VAL A 134 -7.11 -6.17 -7.96
C VAL A 134 -7.11 -7.47 -8.75
N TYR A 135 -7.64 -7.44 -9.98
CA TYR A 135 -7.65 -8.62 -10.86
C TYR A 135 -6.63 -8.53 -12.00
N LYS A 136 -6.08 -7.33 -12.27
CA LYS A 136 -5.02 -7.16 -13.27
C LYS A 136 -4.15 -5.95 -12.97
N MET A 137 -2.83 -6.12 -13.13
CA MET A 137 -1.83 -5.05 -13.11
C MET A 137 -1.04 -5.02 -14.41
N SER A 138 -0.52 -3.86 -14.81
CA SER A 138 0.39 -3.75 -15.96
C SER A 138 1.76 -4.35 -15.63
N LYS A 139 2.46 -4.82 -16.68
CA LYS A 139 3.87 -5.24 -16.56
C LYS A 139 4.82 -4.02 -16.55
N ARG A 140 4.36 -2.88 -17.03
CA ARG A 140 5.13 -1.64 -17.00
C ARG A 140 5.17 -1.12 -15.58
N LEU A 141 6.37 -0.96 -15.06
CA LEU A 141 6.65 -0.42 -13.74
C LEU A 141 7.14 1.02 -13.86
N LEU A 142 6.73 1.86 -12.94
CA LEU A 142 7.17 3.26 -12.83
C LEU A 142 7.67 3.52 -11.42
N VAL A 143 8.73 4.31 -11.34
CA VAL A 143 9.26 4.85 -10.08
C VAL A 143 8.61 6.21 -9.85
N TYR A 144 8.05 6.42 -8.65
CA TYR A 144 7.60 7.75 -8.18
C TYR A 144 8.04 7.94 -6.74
N GLU A 145 8.30 9.19 -6.39
CA GLU A 145 8.43 9.58 -5.00
C GLU A 145 7.04 9.59 -4.34
N GLU A 146 6.88 8.79 -3.30
CA GLU A 146 5.66 8.70 -2.50
C GLU A 146 5.90 9.30 -1.12
N SER A 147 4.83 9.77 -0.51
CA SER A 147 4.74 10.05 0.92
C SER A 147 3.43 9.50 1.46
N CYS A 148 3.28 9.44 2.77
CA CYS A 148 2.10 8.90 3.41
C CYS A 148 1.68 9.78 4.58
N LEU A 149 0.38 10.03 4.72
CA LEU A 149 -0.16 10.81 5.84
C LEU A 149 0.16 10.17 7.20
N SER A 150 0.29 8.83 7.25
CA SER A 150 0.69 8.10 8.45
C SER A 150 2.20 8.15 8.75
N PHE A 151 3.01 8.69 7.82
CA PHE A 151 4.48 8.79 7.93
C PHE A 151 4.95 10.23 7.69
N PRO A 152 4.64 11.18 8.57
CA PRO A 152 4.94 12.58 8.36
C PRO A 152 6.44 12.82 8.15
N GLY A 153 6.78 13.54 7.07
CA GLY A 153 8.16 13.91 6.74
C GLY A 153 8.97 12.80 6.05
N ILE A 154 8.38 11.63 5.77
CA ILE A 154 9.05 10.56 5.02
C ILE A 154 8.62 10.61 3.55
N TYR A 155 9.60 10.72 2.66
CA TYR A 155 9.45 10.71 1.20
C TYR A 155 10.42 9.69 0.62
N ALA A 156 9.94 8.86 -0.32
CA ALA A 156 10.78 7.82 -0.88
C ALA A 156 10.30 7.34 -2.25
N ASN A 157 11.25 6.92 -3.08
CA ASN A 157 10.95 6.32 -4.37
C ASN A 157 10.40 4.90 -4.22
N VAL A 158 9.23 4.67 -4.79
CA VAL A 158 8.57 3.36 -4.82
C VAL A 158 8.31 2.93 -6.26
N VAL A 159 8.55 1.65 -6.56
CA VAL A 159 8.29 1.05 -7.87
C VAL A 159 6.90 0.41 -7.85
N ARG A 160 6.01 0.84 -8.75
CA ARG A 160 4.67 0.25 -8.88
C ARG A 160 4.25 0.09 -10.34
N PRO A 161 3.33 -0.86 -10.63
CA PRO A 161 2.63 -0.93 -11.92
C PRO A 161 1.96 0.38 -12.32
N ASP A 162 2.10 0.76 -13.61
CA ASP A 162 1.53 1.99 -14.18
C ASP A 162 -0.01 1.97 -14.26
N ASN A 163 -0.59 0.77 -14.38
CA ASN A 163 -2.04 0.62 -14.52
C ASN A 163 -2.55 -0.55 -13.67
N VAL A 164 -3.75 -0.38 -13.13
CA VAL A 164 -4.47 -1.42 -12.38
C VAL A 164 -5.91 -1.53 -12.84
N LYS A 165 -6.48 -2.75 -12.75
CA LYS A 165 -7.90 -3.02 -12.94
C LYS A 165 -8.45 -3.66 -11.68
N ILE A 166 -9.58 -3.16 -11.22
CA ILE A 166 -10.12 -3.39 -9.89
C ILE A 166 -11.59 -3.73 -10.01
N ASP A 167 -12.01 -4.77 -9.29
CA ASP A 167 -13.41 -5.00 -8.92
C ASP A 167 -13.60 -4.44 -7.51
N ALA A 168 -14.65 -3.66 -7.29
CA ALA A 168 -14.97 -3.06 -5.98
C ALA A 168 -16.49 -2.89 -5.82
N GLN A 169 -16.90 -2.31 -4.71
CA GLN A 169 -18.23 -1.81 -4.50
C GLN A 169 -18.15 -0.30 -4.25
N ASP A 170 -19.20 0.41 -4.64
CA ASP A 170 -19.36 1.80 -4.23
C ASP A 170 -19.98 1.91 -2.83
N VAL A 171 -20.20 3.13 -2.34
CA VAL A 171 -20.79 3.40 -1.02
C VAL A 171 -22.24 2.91 -0.87
N THR A 172 -22.90 2.51 -1.95
CA THR A 172 -24.24 1.91 -1.93
C THR A 172 -24.23 0.39 -1.96
N GLY A 173 -23.04 -0.22 -2.10
CA GLY A 173 -22.87 -1.65 -2.27
C GLY A 173 -22.97 -2.13 -3.72
N ALA A 174 -23.18 -1.26 -4.68
CA ALA A 174 -23.23 -1.62 -6.09
C ALA A 174 -21.83 -2.04 -6.57
N LYS A 175 -21.76 -3.14 -7.30
CA LYS A 175 -20.50 -3.67 -7.85
C LYS A 175 -20.03 -2.78 -9.00
N ILE A 176 -18.80 -2.35 -8.94
CA ILE A 176 -18.14 -1.50 -9.95
C ILE A 176 -16.84 -2.11 -10.45
N LYS A 177 -16.50 -1.82 -11.70
CA LYS A 177 -15.21 -2.17 -12.32
C LYS A 177 -14.47 -0.89 -12.66
N VAL A 178 -13.30 -0.73 -12.07
CA VAL A 178 -12.51 0.49 -12.22
C VAL A 178 -11.20 0.17 -12.95
N LYS A 179 -10.79 1.07 -13.85
CA LYS A 179 -9.49 1.03 -14.53
C LYS A 179 -8.78 2.33 -14.22
N LEU A 180 -7.63 2.22 -13.57
CA LEU A 180 -6.82 3.37 -13.19
C LEU A 180 -5.47 3.34 -13.89
N SER A 181 -4.93 4.53 -14.15
CA SER A 181 -3.60 4.74 -14.74
C SER A 181 -2.91 5.96 -14.13
N GLY A 182 -1.58 6.03 -14.27
CA GLY A 182 -0.79 7.17 -13.80
C GLY A 182 -0.97 7.43 -12.31
N LEU A 183 -1.24 8.70 -11.94
CA LEU A 183 -1.38 9.12 -10.54
C LEU A 183 -2.52 8.41 -9.82
N SER A 184 -3.68 8.26 -10.44
CA SER A 184 -4.83 7.56 -9.84
C SER A 184 -4.50 6.10 -9.52
N ALA A 185 -3.76 5.40 -10.42
CA ALA A 185 -3.32 4.04 -10.16
C ALA A 185 -2.27 3.98 -9.05
N ARG A 186 -1.42 5.01 -8.92
CA ARG A 186 -0.40 5.15 -7.89
C ARG A 186 -1.05 5.29 -6.51
N VAL A 187 -1.97 6.25 -6.37
CA VAL A 187 -2.70 6.51 -5.13
C VAL A 187 -3.49 5.27 -4.71
N PHE A 188 -4.27 4.69 -5.63
CA PHE A 188 -4.99 3.46 -5.35
C PHE A 188 -4.09 2.35 -4.78
N GLN A 189 -2.93 2.10 -5.40
CA GLN A 189 -2.02 1.02 -4.95
C GLN A 189 -1.42 1.31 -3.57
N HIS A 190 -1.17 2.57 -3.25
CA HIS A 190 -0.71 2.99 -1.93
C HIS A 190 -1.79 2.71 -0.86
N GLU A 191 -3.02 3.15 -1.10
CA GLU A 191 -4.14 2.93 -0.19
C GLU A 191 -4.54 1.45 -0.09
N PHE A 192 -4.44 0.71 -1.21
CA PHE A 192 -4.72 -0.72 -1.23
C PHE A 192 -3.71 -1.51 -0.38
N ASP A 193 -2.45 -1.11 -0.38
CA ASP A 193 -1.44 -1.71 0.51
C ASP A 193 -1.85 -1.55 1.99
N HIS A 194 -2.31 -0.37 2.40
CA HIS A 194 -2.81 -0.16 3.77
C HIS A 194 -3.95 -1.13 4.13
N LEU A 195 -4.88 -1.40 3.20
CA LEU A 195 -5.96 -2.37 3.44
C LEU A 195 -5.46 -3.82 3.63
N GLN A 196 -4.24 -4.11 3.22
CA GLN A 196 -3.57 -5.41 3.40
C GLN A 196 -2.58 -5.41 4.57
N GLY A 197 -2.50 -4.33 5.35
CA GLY A 197 -1.50 -4.17 6.40
C GLY A 197 -0.06 -4.00 5.88
N ILE A 198 0.08 -3.64 4.61
CA ILE A 198 1.36 -3.37 3.96
C ILE A 198 1.62 -1.87 4.01
N LEU A 199 2.80 -1.48 4.43
CA LEU A 199 3.20 -0.08 4.52
C LEU A 199 4.12 0.28 3.36
N PHE A 200 4.17 1.56 2.97
CA PHE A 200 4.89 1.94 1.77
C PHE A 200 6.41 1.66 1.84
N PHE A 201 7.00 1.63 3.02
CA PHE A 201 8.40 1.24 3.17
C PHE A 201 8.65 -0.27 2.93
N ASP A 202 7.61 -1.13 3.01
CA ASP A 202 7.70 -2.54 2.61
C ASP A 202 7.88 -2.70 1.09
N ARG A 203 7.60 -1.66 0.32
CA ARG A 203 7.76 -1.61 -1.14
C ARG A 203 9.07 -0.98 -1.59
N MET A 204 9.89 -0.51 -0.67
CA MET A 204 11.17 0.13 -0.97
C MET A 204 12.26 -0.89 -1.25
N SER A 205 13.22 -0.54 -2.11
CA SER A 205 14.49 -1.26 -2.18
C SER A 205 15.29 -1.03 -0.89
N LEU A 206 16.26 -1.89 -0.63
CA LEU A 206 17.10 -1.79 0.59
C LEU A 206 17.81 -0.42 0.68
N ASP A 207 18.33 0.08 -0.42
CA ASP A 207 19.04 1.37 -0.46
C ASP A 207 18.09 2.53 -0.12
N VAL A 208 16.85 2.50 -0.66
CA VAL A 208 15.82 3.51 -0.37
C VAL A 208 15.37 3.40 1.08
N LEU A 209 15.13 2.19 1.58
CA LEU A 209 14.76 1.96 2.99
C LEU A 209 15.84 2.48 3.94
N GLU A 210 17.13 2.25 3.62
CA GLU A 210 18.23 2.76 4.43
C GLU A 210 18.23 4.30 4.48
N SER A 211 17.92 4.97 3.37
CA SER A 211 17.88 6.44 3.31
C SER A 211 16.81 7.07 4.21
N VAL A 212 15.74 6.36 4.53
CA VAL A 212 14.64 6.83 5.40
C VAL A 212 14.67 6.24 6.82
N ARG A 213 15.63 5.36 7.12
CA ARG A 213 15.72 4.62 8.37
C ARG A 213 15.68 5.49 9.62
N GLU A 214 16.45 6.59 9.62
CA GLU A 214 16.49 7.50 10.78
C GLU A 214 15.14 8.21 10.98
N GLY A 215 14.47 8.61 9.89
CA GLY A 215 13.12 9.17 9.99
C GLY A 215 12.10 8.18 10.55
N LEU A 216 12.19 6.90 10.19
CA LEU A 216 11.32 5.85 10.75
C LEU A 216 11.58 5.66 12.25
N LYS A 217 12.84 5.62 12.69
CA LYS A 217 13.21 5.56 14.11
C LYS A 217 12.71 6.77 14.91
N ASP A 218 12.74 7.95 14.31
CA ASP A 218 12.21 9.16 14.95
C ASP A 218 10.69 9.09 15.16
N LEU A 219 9.96 8.49 14.21
CA LEU A 219 8.52 8.25 14.38
C LEU A 219 8.25 7.22 15.47
N GLU A 220 9.00 6.12 15.50
CA GLU A 220 8.92 5.09 16.54
C GLU A 220 9.15 5.68 17.93
N LYS A 221 10.22 6.48 18.09
CA LYS A 221 10.53 7.15 19.35
C LYS A 221 9.40 8.09 19.80
N LYS A 222 8.86 8.91 18.90
CA LYS A 222 7.75 9.83 19.21
C LYS A 222 6.50 9.05 19.64
N TYR A 223 6.24 7.89 19.04
CA TYR A 223 5.13 7.04 19.42
C TYR A 223 5.33 6.46 20.83
N GLU A 224 6.52 5.92 21.13
CA GLU A 224 6.86 5.42 22.47
C GLU A 224 6.73 6.53 23.55
N GLU A 225 7.22 7.72 23.24
CA GLU A 225 7.11 8.89 24.15
C GLU A 225 5.65 9.31 24.38
N SER A 226 4.78 9.20 23.37
CA SER A 226 3.39 9.65 23.46
C SER A 226 2.44 8.61 24.07
N THR A 227 2.73 7.33 23.90
CA THR A 227 1.85 6.21 24.33
C THR A 227 2.37 5.46 25.55
N GLY A 228 3.66 5.55 25.84
CA GLY A 228 4.32 4.72 26.86
C GLY A 228 4.46 3.25 26.45
N LEU A 229 4.11 2.89 25.20
CA LEU A 229 4.19 1.53 24.69
C LEU A 229 5.54 1.32 23.99
N ALA A 230 6.34 0.40 24.51
CA ALA A 230 7.56 -0.02 23.83
C ALA A 230 7.21 -0.74 22.51
N MET A 231 7.84 -0.32 21.42
CA MET A 231 7.67 -0.98 20.13
C MET A 231 8.17 -2.43 20.17
N LEU A 232 7.25 -3.36 19.94
CA LEU A 232 7.64 -4.64 19.38
C LEU A 232 8.17 -4.36 17.98
N LYS A 233 9.48 -4.53 17.74
CA LYS A 233 10.09 -4.42 16.41
C LYS A 233 9.47 -5.47 15.50
N ILE A 234 8.33 -5.16 14.92
CA ILE A 234 7.69 -5.97 13.91
C ILE A 234 8.53 -5.76 12.65
N LEU A 235 9.41 -6.72 12.37
CA LEU A 235 10.11 -6.79 11.09
C LEU A 235 9.06 -6.72 9.99
N SER A 236 9.27 -5.86 8.99
CA SER A 236 8.39 -5.86 7.81
C SER A 236 8.36 -7.26 7.21
N PRO A 237 7.27 -7.71 6.60
CA PRO A 237 7.21 -9.01 5.92
C PRO A 237 8.39 -9.23 4.96
N VAL A 238 8.79 -8.18 4.24
CA VAL A 238 9.95 -8.19 3.33
C VAL A 238 11.26 -8.39 4.09
N LEU A 239 11.43 -7.74 5.24
CA LEU A 239 12.63 -7.92 6.07
C LEU A 239 12.65 -9.29 6.72
N LEU A 240 11.49 -9.83 7.08
CA LEU A 240 11.37 -11.20 7.62
C LEU A 240 11.72 -12.24 6.56
N GLU A 241 11.24 -12.11 5.31
CA GLU A 241 11.62 -12.99 4.20
C GLU A 241 13.10 -12.91 3.89
N GLN A 242 13.70 -11.71 3.91
CA GLN A 242 15.14 -11.52 3.69
C GLN A 242 15.96 -12.14 4.82
N VAL A 243 15.55 -11.97 6.06
CA VAL A 243 16.18 -12.62 7.22
C VAL A 243 16.07 -14.14 7.11
N LEU A 244 14.90 -14.67 6.75
CA LEU A 244 14.70 -16.11 6.52
C LEU A 244 15.53 -16.63 5.34
N ALA A 245 15.65 -15.89 4.24
CA ALA A 245 16.49 -16.25 3.10
C ALA A 245 18.00 -16.28 3.49
N VAL A 246 18.45 -15.31 4.29
CA VAL A 246 19.82 -15.30 4.81
C VAL A 246 20.03 -16.50 5.74
N PHE A 247 19.12 -16.82 6.64
CA PHE A 247 19.19 -18.00 7.49
C PHE A 247 19.20 -19.32 6.69
N GLN A 248 18.37 -19.43 5.65
CA GLN A 248 18.35 -20.59 4.76
C GLN A 248 19.70 -20.76 4.02
N ASN A 249 20.27 -19.67 3.52
CA ASN A 249 21.60 -19.70 2.86
C ASN A 249 22.72 -20.07 3.84
N ILE A 250 22.66 -19.59 5.07
CA ILE A 250 23.60 -19.96 6.12
C ILE A 250 23.46 -21.45 6.46
N LEU A 251 22.24 -21.96 6.65
CA LEU A 251 21.99 -23.38 6.89
C LEU A 251 22.49 -24.28 5.74
N LEU A 252 22.25 -23.89 4.49
CA LEU A 252 22.74 -24.59 3.30
C LEU A 252 24.28 -24.58 3.25
N SER A 253 24.93 -23.49 3.66
CA SER A 253 26.40 -23.42 3.72
C SER A 253 27.01 -24.30 4.82
N PHE A 254 26.27 -24.51 5.93
CA PHE A 254 26.72 -25.44 7.01
C PHE A 254 26.49 -26.90 6.63
N THR A 255 25.38 -27.23 5.96
CA THR A 255 25.14 -28.61 5.49
C THR A 255 26.12 -29.06 4.42
N LEU A 256 26.57 -28.17 3.53
CA LEU A 256 27.61 -28.46 2.53
C LEU A 256 29.00 -28.63 3.14
N LYS A 257 29.28 -28.11 4.34
CA LYS A 257 30.57 -28.31 5.06
C LYS A 257 30.64 -29.58 5.91
N ILE A 258 29.53 -30.29 6.10
CA ILE A 258 29.47 -31.53 6.90
C ILE A 258 29.53 -32.78 5.98
N VAL A 259 29.46 -32.63 4.67
CA VAL A 259 29.44 -33.72 3.68
C VAL A 259 30.76 -33.87 2.94
N TYR A 260 31.85 -33.15 3.36
CA TYR A 260 33.21 -33.36 2.85
C TYR A 260 34.17 -33.66 3.98
#